data_19ece66642011de48c35b481628699f8
#
_entry.id   19ece66642011de48c35b481628699f8
#
_cell.length_a   1.000
_cell.length_b   1.000
_cell.length_c   1.000
_cell.angle_alpha   90.00
_cell.angle_beta   90.00
_cell.angle_gamma   90.00
#
_symmetry.space_group_name_H-M   'P 1'
#
loop_
_entity.id
_entity.type
_entity.pdbx_description
1 polymer ?
#
loop_
_entity_poly.entity_id
_entity_poly.type
_entity_poly.pdbx_seq_one_letter_code
_entity_poly.pdbx_strand_id
1 'polypeptide(L)'
;QVQLQESGPGLVKPSQTLSLTCTVSGYSITNDNHWWNWIRQHPGKGLEWMGYIDSSGSSDNNPSLKSQITISRDTSKNQLSLKLSSVTAADTAVYYCARGGGRDYYGMDYWGQGTTVTVSS
;
A
#
# COMPACT_ATOMS: atom_id res chain seq x y z
N GLN A 1 -0.97 2.33 -20.38
CA GLN A 1 -2.12 1.51 -20.04
C GLN A 1 -2.07 0.89 -18.64
N VAL A 2 -0.95 1.10 -17.93
CA VAL A 2 -0.86 0.65 -16.55
C VAL A 2 -1.75 1.52 -15.67
N GLN A 3 -2.62 0.89 -14.91
CA GLN A 3 -3.50 1.58 -13.98
C GLN A 3 -3.50 0.85 -12.63
N LEU A 4 -3.49 1.62 -11.56
CA LEU A 4 -3.56 1.13 -10.20
C LEU A 4 -4.77 1.75 -9.51
N GLN A 5 -5.53 0.96 -8.79
CA GLN A 5 -6.72 1.44 -8.07
C GLN A 5 -6.77 0.84 -6.68
N GLU A 6 -6.67 1.69 -5.68
CA GLU A 6 -6.83 1.29 -4.28
C GLU A 6 -8.31 1.15 -3.95
N SER A 7 -8.60 0.22 -3.05
CA SER A 7 -9.94 0.07 -2.50
C SER A 7 -9.86 -0.40 -1.05
N GLY A 8 -10.85 -0.04 -0.27
CA GLY A 8 -10.93 -0.43 1.13
C GLY A 8 -11.95 0.43 1.87
N PRO A 9 -12.09 0.21 3.18
CA PRO A 9 -13.03 0.98 3.98
C PRO A 9 -12.52 2.41 4.17
N GLY A 10 -13.44 3.38 4.10
CA GLY A 10 -13.10 4.77 4.39
C GLY A 10 -12.98 5.06 5.87
N LEU A 11 -13.58 4.22 6.72
CA LEU A 11 -13.66 4.41 8.15
C LEU A 11 -13.33 3.10 8.86
N VAL A 12 -12.41 3.16 9.82
CA VAL A 12 -11.99 2.01 10.63
C VAL A 12 -11.99 2.44 12.08
N LYS A 13 -12.41 1.55 12.98
CA LYS A 13 -12.37 1.82 14.41
C LYS A 13 -10.98 1.55 14.99
N PRO A 14 -10.58 2.28 16.04
CA PRO A 14 -9.31 2.01 16.71
C PRO A 14 -9.22 0.54 17.15
N SER A 15 -8.02 0.02 17.17
CA SER A 15 -7.63 -1.36 17.51
C SER A 15 -8.01 -2.40 16.46
N GLN A 16 -8.78 -2.06 15.45
CA GLN A 16 -9.12 -2.98 14.37
C GLN A 16 -8.00 -3.07 13.34
N THR A 17 -8.15 -3.98 12.41
CA THR A 17 -7.22 -4.17 11.30
C THR A 17 -7.75 -3.43 10.07
N LEU A 18 -6.91 -2.59 9.50
CA LEU A 18 -7.17 -1.95 8.21
C LEU A 18 -6.72 -2.90 7.10
N SER A 19 -7.60 -3.17 6.14
CA SER A 19 -7.28 -3.99 4.98
C SER A 19 -7.54 -3.19 3.71
N LEU A 20 -6.52 -3.07 2.87
CA LEU A 20 -6.60 -2.38 1.58
C LEU A 20 -6.18 -3.33 0.46
N THR A 21 -6.73 -3.10 -0.71
CA THR A 21 -6.40 -3.84 -1.92
C THR A 21 -6.03 -2.84 -3.02
N CYS A 22 -5.03 -3.17 -3.80
CA CYS A 22 -4.66 -2.42 -5.00
C CYS A 22 -4.84 -3.33 -6.20
N THR A 23 -5.73 -2.99 -7.10
CA THR A 23 -5.94 -3.74 -8.33
C THR A 23 -5.12 -3.11 -9.44
N VAL A 24 -4.25 -3.91 -10.05
CA VAL A 24 -3.38 -3.47 -11.14
C VAL A 24 -3.92 -4.01 -12.46
N SER A 25 -4.03 -3.13 -13.43
CA SER A 25 -4.42 -3.52 -14.79
C SER A 25 -3.40 -3.02 -15.80
N GLY A 26 -3.28 -3.74 -16.92
CA GLY A 26 -2.37 -3.37 -17.99
C GLY A 26 -0.90 -3.76 -17.76
N TYR A 27 -0.61 -4.49 -16.68
CA TYR A 27 0.75 -4.93 -16.36
C TYR A 27 0.69 -6.06 -15.33
N SER A 28 1.56 -7.06 -15.47
CA SER A 28 1.58 -8.17 -14.52
C SER A 28 2.41 -7.82 -13.28
N ILE A 29 1.87 -8.05 -12.10
CA ILE A 29 2.61 -7.83 -10.85
C ILE A 29 3.73 -8.86 -10.65
N THR A 30 3.80 -9.91 -11.47
CA THR A 30 4.89 -10.89 -11.43
C THR A 30 6.05 -10.52 -12.36
N ASN A 31 5.96 -9.43 -13.11
CA ASN A 31 7.02 -8.98 -13.98
C ASN A 31 8.23 -8.55 -13.16
N ASP A 32 9.42 -9.08 -13.47
CA ASP A 32 10.65 -8.87 -12.70
C ASP A 32 11.17 -7.44 -12.72
N ASN A 33 10.69 -6.63 -13.64
CA ASN A 33 11.25 -5.28 -13.83
C ASN A 33 10.77 -4.29 -12.79
N HIS A 34 9.75 -4.61 -12.04
CA HIS A 34 9.15 -3.66 -11.11
C HIS A 34 8.77 -4.30 -9.78
N TRP A 35 8.80 -3.48 -8.76
CA TRP A 35 8.29 -3.78 -7.44
C TRP A 35 7.03 -2.96 -7.20
N TRP A 36 6.28 -3.33 -6.16
CA TRP A 36 5.00 -2.70 -5.86
C TRP A 36 5.04 -2.21 -4.43
N ASN A 37 4.68 -0.93 -4.25
CA ASN A 37 4.89 -0.22 -2.99
C ASN A 37 3.57 0.26 -2.41
N TRP A 38 3.53 0.35 -1.08
CA TRP A 38 2.48 1.05 -0.36
C TRP A 38 3.08 2.28 0.28
N ILE A 39 2.41 3.42 0.10
CA ILE A 39 2.83 4.72 0.63
C ILE A 39 1.60 5.37 1.23
N ARG A 40 1.78 6.13 2.31
CA ARG A 40 0.66 6.90 2.86
C ARG A 40 1.09 8.32 3.13
N GLN A 41 0.10 9.21 3.22
CA GLN A 41 0.32 10.60 3.55
C GLN A 41 -0.68 11.01 4.62
N HIS A 42 -0.15 11.33 5.80
CA HIS A 42 -0.96 11.86 6.89
C HIS A 42 -1.38 13.29 6.57
N PRO A 43 -2.51 13.77 7.11
CA PRO A 43 -2.95 15.15 6.86
C PRO A 43 -1.85 16.17 7.20
N GLY A 44 -1.54 17.03 6.23
CA GLY A 44 -0.55 18.09 6.42
C GLY A 44 0.90 17.63 6.53
N LYS A 45 1.20 16.39 6.19
CA LYS A 45 2.57 15.85 6.31
C LYS A 45 3.04 15.30 4.97
N GLY A 46 4.32 14.90 4.92
CA GLY A 46 4.91 14.31 3.73
C GLY A 46 4.52 12.85 3.55
N LEU A 47 5.01 12.27 2.47
CA LEU A 47 4.79 10.87 2.16
C LEU A 47 5.59 9.98 3.11
N GLU A 48 4.98 8.88 3.53
CA GLU A 48 5.64 7.84 4.33
C GLU A 48 5.60 6.53 3.56
N TRP A 49 6.79 6.00 3.22
CA TRP A 49 6.89 4.70 2.59
C TRP A 49 6.57 3.62 3.63
N MET A 50 5.68 2.70 3.29
CA MET A 50 5.24 1.65 4.20
C MET A 50 5.95 0.33 3.95
N GLY A 51 6.17 -0.02 2.69
CA GLY A 51 6.80 -1.27 2.32
C GLY A 51 6.58 -1.60 0.86
N TYR A 52 7.20 -2.69 0.43
CA TYR A 52 7.05 -3.17 -0.94
C TYR A 52 6.93 -4.68 -0.97
N ILE A 53 6.47 -5.17 -2.12
CA ILE A 53 6.51 -6.58 -2.47
C ILE A 53 7.12 -6.68 -3.88
N ASP A 54 8.04 -7.64 -4.06
CA ASP A 54 8.69 -7.82 -5.36
C ASP A 54 7.97 -8.86 -6.21
N SER A 55 8.51 -9.13 -7.39
CA SER A 55 7.89 -10.06 -8.34
C SER A 55 7.84 -11.50 -7.83
N SER A 56 8.71 -11.86 -6.91
CA SER A 56 8.74 -13.21 -6.33
C SER A 56 7.77 -13.39 -5.16
N GLY A 57 7.19 -12.29 -4.67
CA GLY A 57 6.31 -12.32 -3.51
C GLY A 57 7.02 -12.02 -2.20
N SER A 58 8.32 -11.74 -2.24
CA SER A 58 9.06 -11.32 -1.06
C SER A 58 8.74 -9.87 -0.74
N SER A 59 8.57 -9.58 0.54
CA SER A 59 8.20 -8.23 0.98
C SER A 59 9.19 -7.71 2.00
N ASP A 60 9.29 -6.39 2.09
CA ASP A 60 10.05 -5.70 3.11
C ASP A 60 9.26 -4.47 3.56
N ASN A 61 9.29 -4.19 4.84
CA ASN A 61 8.45 -3.16 5.45
C ASN A 61 9.30 -2.08 6.09
N ASN A 62 8.73 -0.88 6.20
CA ASN A 62 9.33 0.19 6.96
C ASN A 62 9.53 -0.27 8.41
N PRO A 63 10.75 -0.21 8.95
CA PRO A 63 11.01 -0.70 10.32
C PRO A 63 10.13 -0.06 11.38
N SER A 64 9.66 1.17 11.18
CA SER A 64 8.77 1.83 12.14
C SER A 64 7.38 1.21 12.18
N LEU A 65 7.01 0.39 11.19
CA LEU A 65 5.69 -0.24 11.08
C LEU A 65 5.75 -1.76 11.15
N LYS A 66 6.93 -2.33 11.27
CA LYS A 66 7.19 -3.73 10.96
C LYS A 66 6.29 -4.75 11.64
N SER A 67 5.87 -4.49 12.87
CA SER A 67 5.05 -5.44 13.62
C SER A 67 3.56 -5.30 13.34
N GLN A 68 3.16 -4.23 12.66
CA GLN A 68 1.77 -3.93 12.39
C GLN A 68 1.36 -4.25 10.95
N ILE A 69 2.32 -4.33 10.04
CA ILE A 69 2.05 -4.34 8.60
C ILE A 69 2.31 -5.70 7.98
N THR A 70 1.41 -6.13 7.11
CA THR A 70 1.58 -7.30 6.26
C THR A 70 1.25 -6.91 4.84
N ILE A 71 2.20 -7.12 3.93
CA ILE A 71 2.00 -6.90 2.50
C ILE A 71 2.00 -8.25 1.80
N SER A 72 0.99 -8.48 0.97
CA SER A 72 0.84 -9.72 0.23
C SER A 72 0.27 -9.43 -1.16
N ARG A 73 0.06 -10.48 -1.94
CA ARG A 73 -0.48 -10.37 -3.30
C ARG A 73 -1.32 -11.57 -3.64
N ASP A 74 -2.18 -11.38 -4.63
CA ASP A 74 -2.94 -12.46 -5.27
C ASP A 74 -2.65 -12.36 -6.77
N THR A 75 -1.81 -13.28 -7.27
CA THR A 75 -1.38 -13.23 -8.67
C THR A 75 -2.51 -13.56 -9.63
N SER A 76 -3.47 -14.38 -9.22
CA SER A 76 -4.62 -14.74 -10.07
C SER A 76 -5.53 -13.54 -10.33
N LYS A 77 -5.58 -12.58 -9.40
CA LYS A 77 -6.38 -11.37 -9.52
C LYS A 77 -5.55 -10.14 -9.89
N ASN A 78 -4.23 -10.30 -9.96
CA ASN A 78 -3.29 -9.22 -10.21
C ASN A 78 -3.49 -8.08 -9.20
N GLN A 79 -3.55 -8.44 -7.93
CA GLN A 79 -3.84 -7.53 -6.82
C GLN A 79 -2.76 -7.59 -5.76
N LEU A 80 -2.58 -6.44 -5.11
CA LEU A 80 -1.74 -6.29 -3.93
C LEU A 80 -2.65 -6.09 -2.72
N SER A 81 -2.19 -6.50 -1.55
CA SER A 81 -2.93 -6.33 -0.31
C SER A 81 -2.04 -5.75 0.77
N LEU A 82 -2.63 -4.90 1.58
CA LEU A 82 -2.01 -4.32 2.76
C LEU A 82 -2.92 -4.58 3.96
N LYS A 83 -2.34 -5.10 5.04
CA LYS A 83 -3.04 -5.17 6.32
C LYS A 83 -2.22 -4.43 7.36
N LEU A 84 -2.88 -3.56 8.09
CA LEU A 84 -2.29 -2.80 9.18
C LEU A 84 -3.10 -3.08 10.43
N SER A 85 -2.47 -3.74 11.41
CA SER A 85 -3.17 -4.17 12.62
C SER A 85 -3.16 -3.09 13.69
N SER A 86 -4.10 -3.19 14.64
CA SER A 86 -4.14 -2.35 15.83
C SER A 86 -4.04 -0.86 15.50
N VAL A 87 -4.88 -0.41 14.56
CA VAL A 87 -4.82 0.98 14.10
C VAL A 87 -5.21 1.95 15.20
N THR A 88 -4.65 3.15 15.12
CA THR A 88 -4.99 4.28 15.99
C THR A 88 -5.29 5.50 15.11
N ALA A 89 -5.70 6.59 15.72
CA ALA A 89 -5.95 7.85 14.98
C ALA A 89 -4.72 8.30 14.18
N ALA A 90 -3.51 7.91 14.62
CA ALA A 90 -2.28 8.23 13.92
C ALA A 90 -2.17 7.54 12.55
N ASP A 91 -3.01 6.55 12.27
CA ASP A 91 -3.03 5.86 10.98
C ASP A 91 -4.02 6.47 10.00
N THR A 92 -4.70 7.54 10.38
CA THR A 92 -5.54 8.32 9.46
C THR A 92 -4.66 8.94 8.39
N ALA A 93 -4.92 8.61 7.13
CA ALA A 93 -4.08 9.05 6.02
C ALA A 93 -4.76 8.76 4.68
N VAL A 94 -4.18 9.28 3.61
CA VAL A 94 -4.45 8.81 2.26
C VAL A 94 -3.42 7.73 1.94
N TYR A 95 -3.89 6.58 1.49
CA TYR A 95 -3.05 5.41 1.20
C TYR A 95 -2.96 5.22 -0.31
N TYR A 96 -1.73 5.06 -0.79
CA TYR A 96 -1.43 4.87 -2.22
C TYR A 96 -0.70 3.56 -2.44
N CYS A 97 -0.96 2.91 -3.57
CA CYS A 97 -0.05 1.92 -4.12
C CYS A 97 0.66 2.53 -5.33
N ALA A 98 1.88 2.08 -5.59
CA ALA A 98 2.70 2.63 -6.67
C ALA A 98 3.63 1.57 -7.23
N ARG A 99 3.87 1.65 -8.54
CA ARG A 99 4.84 0.79 -9.22
C ARG A 99 6.21 1.46 -9.19
N GLY A 100 7.24 0.73 -8.83
CA GLY A 100 8.60 1.25 -8.81
C GLY A 100 9.57 0.23 -8.28
N GLY A 101 10.75 0.67 -7.88
CA GLY A 101 11.77 -0.18 -7.30
C GLY A 101 12.29 0.38 -6.00
N GLY A 102 12.18 -0.39 -4.91
CA GLY A 102 12.74 -0.02 -3.62
C GLY A 102 12.06 1.16 -2.96
N ARG A 103 12.84 1.91 -2.19
CA ARG A 103 12.34 2.97 -1.30
C ARG A 103 12.38 4.36 -1.90
N ASP A 104 12.83 4.48 -3.13
CA ASP A 104 12.99 5.77 -3.77
C ASP A 104 11.68 6.19 -4.43
N TYR A 105 11.03 7.22 -3.89
CA TYR A 105 9.80 7.74 -4.47
C TYR A 105 9.99 8.24 -5.89
N TYR A 106 11.18 8.68 -6.23
CA TYR A 106 11.48 9.15 -7.58
C TYR A 106 11.61 8.00 -8.58
N GLY A 107 11.79 6.78 -8.09
CA GLY A 107 11.79 5.60 -8.93
C GLY A 107 10.39 5.07 -9.23
N MET A 108 9.36 5.65 -8.66
CA MET A 108 7.97 5.23 -8.86
C MET A 108 7.36 5.98 -10.02
N ASP A 109 6.84 5.24 -11.00
CA ASP A 109 6.36 5.83 -12.25
C ASP A 109 4.84 5.86 -12.39
N TYR A 110 4.12 4.92 -11.79
CA TYR A 110 2.66 4.88 -11.80
C TYR A 110 2.13 4.78 -10.38
N TRP A 111 1.14 5.59 -10.09
CA TRP A 111 0.50 5.67 -8.77
C TRP A 111 -0.99 5.46 -8.90
N GLY A 112 -1.62 4.85 -7.91
CA GLY A 112 -3.06 4.90 -7.77
C GLY A 112 -3.53 6.30 -7.39
N GLN A 113 -4.84 6.49 -7.38
CA GLN A 113 -5.43 7.79 -7.02
C GLN A 113 -5.39 8.06 -5.53
N GLY A 114 -5.18 7.02 -4.75
CA GLY A 114 -5.22 7.10 -3.30
C GLY A 114 -6.61 6.83 -2.73
N THR A 115 -6.64 6.23 -1.57
CA THR A 115 -7.87 6.02 -0.83
C THR A 115 -7.73 6.59 0.57
N THR A 116 -8.69 7.39 0.99
CA THR A 116 -8.67 8.02 2.30
C THR A 116 -9.20 7.06 3.34
N VAL A 117 -8.44 6.89 4.42
CA VAL A 117 -8.85 6.10 5.57
C VAL A 117 -8.82 6.98 6.81
N THR A 118 -9.94 7.01 7.52
CA THR A 118 -10.07 7.71 8.79
C THR A 118 -10.24 6.67 9.90
N VAL A 119 -9.43 6.79 10.94
CA VAL A 119 -9.56 5.93 12.13
C VAL A 119 -10.23 6.76 13.22
N SER A 120 -11.44 6.34 13.59
CA SER A 120 -12.25 7.08 14.54
C SER A 120 -13.27 6.15 15.19
N SER A 121 -13.51 6.35 16.47
CA SER A 121 -14.50 5.57 17.22
C SER A 121 -15.94 6.04 16.99
#